data_04df03bacb357412727712f559cf884d
#
_entry.id   04df03bacb357412727712f559cf884d
#
_cell.length_a   1.000
_cell.length_b   1.000
_cell.length_c   1.000
_cell.angle_alpha   90.00
_cell.angle_beta   90.00
_cell.angle_gamma   90.00
#
_symmetry.space_group_name_H-M   'P 1'
#
loop_
_entity.id
_entity.type
_entity.pdbx_description
1 polymer ?
#
loop_
_entity_poly.entity_id
_entity_poly.type
_entity_poly.pdbx_seq_one_letter_code
_entity_poly.pdbx_strand_id
1 'polypeptide(L)'
;MQEITCPCGEVFEVEIYQSVSVRSNPELKELILAGEFNLVRCPNPLCQKVIFAEKFLLYHDVDQELLAFVYPREMENRLSEIQESVSEQYKNLREELVGEDRLQYQPFLLFGLDRLCDLIHLEEDRADEAAIVSALCETLSISYKTLKNDYARRKNLPAIVPLGLEAPSETSFRQRVLDGLEIILETNDRLVYYKNFLAQVQAEVNWTLDPAEFIEPS
;
A
#
# COMPACT_ATOMS: atom_id res chain seq x y z
N MET A 1 -18.94 21.18 1.11
CA MET A 1 -20.36 20.74 1.14
C MET A 1 -20.66 20.00 -0.14
N GLN A 2 -21.32 18.86 -0.08
CA GLN A 2 -21.74 18.02 -1.21
C GLN A 2 -23.22 17.69 -1.06
N GLU A 3 -23.93 17.71 -2.17
CA GLU A 3 -25.33 17.33 -2.21
C GLU A 3 -25.46 15.82 -2.28
N ILE A 4 -26.27 15.25 -1.40
CA ILE A 4 -26.59 13.81 -1.32
C ILE A 4 -28.09 13.63 -1.45
N THR A 5 -28.49 12.65 -2.25
CA THR A 5 -29.89 12.24 -2.40
C THR A 5 -30.12 10.93 -1.65
N CYS A 6 -30.96 10.96 -0.63
CA CYS A 6 -31.37 9.77 0.08
C CYS A 6 -32.32 8.91 -0.75
N PRO A 7 -32.33 7.57 -0.64
CA PRO A 7 -33.34 6.73 -1.27
C PRO A 7 -34.79 7.05 -0.91
N CYS A 8 -35.05 7.81 0.17
CA CYS A 8 -36.39 8.31 0.50
C CYS A 8 -36.82 9.55 -0.33
N GLY A 9 -35.89 10.10 -1.18
CA GLY A 9 -36.11 11.29 -1.97
C GLY A 9 -35.64 12.61 -1.32
N GLU A 10 -35.20 12.57 -0.06
CA GLU A 10 -34.64 13.74 0.61
C GLU A 10 -33.30 14.12 -0.02
N VAL A 11 -33.13 15.41 -0.32
CA VAL A 11 -31.89 15.99 -0.86
C VAL A 11 -31.32 16.94 0.20
N PHE A 12 -30.05 16.76 0.56
CA PHE A 12 -29.43 17.56 1.62
C PHE A 12 -27.92 17.72 1.38
N GLU A 13 -27.37 18.78 1.92
CA GLU A 13 -25.93 19.03 1.87
C GLU A 13 -25.21 18.48 3.08
N VAL A 14 -24.05 17.86 2.85
CA VAL A 14 -23.18 17.34 3.91
C VAL A 14 -21.73 17.69 3.62
N GLU A 15 -20.92 17.67 4.66
CA GLU A 15 -19.48 17.69 4.53
C GLU A 15 -18.96 16.26 4.45
N ILE A 16 -18.18 15.97 3.41
CA ILE A 16 -17.53 14.68 3.18
C ILE A 16 -16.06 14.89 2.86
N TYR A 17 -15.25 13.91 3.22
CA TYR A 17 -13.83 13.90 2.90
C TYR A 17 -13.62 13.40 1.47
N GLN A 18 -12.84 14.16 0.69
CA GLN A 18 -12.41 13.80 -0.69
C GLN A 18 -10.89 13.60 -0.77
N SER A 19 -10.16 13.88 0.30
CA SER A 19 -8.75 13.58 0.43
C SER A 19 -8.43 13.14 1.85
N VAL A 20 -7.53 12.18 1.97
CA VAL A 20 -6.99 11.67 3.23
C VAL A 20 -5.47 11.68 3.12
N SER A 21 -4.81 12.40 4.03
CA SER A 21 -3.38 12.29 4.28
C SER A 21 -3.20 11.61 5.62
N VAL A 22 -2.71 10.37 5.62
CA VAL A 22 -2.57 9.56 6.84
C VAL A 22 -1.66 10.24 7.85
N ARG A 23 -0.57 10.88 7.40
CA ARG A 23 0.35 11.62 8.26
C ARG A 23 -0.35 12.77 9.01
N SER A 24 -1.31 13.45 8.37
CA SER A 24 -2.01 14.60 8.95
C SER A 24 -3.27 14.21 9.73
N ASN A 25 -3.95 13.16 9.28
CA ASN A 25 -5.24 12.71 9.78
C ASN A 25 -5.29 11.18 9.87
N PRO A 26 -4.50 10.55 10.76
CA PRO A 26 -4.45 9.08 10.86
C PRO A 26 -5.80 8.46 11.23
N GLU A 27 -6.66 9.19 11.98
CA GLU A 27 -8.00 8.75 12.35
C GLU A 27 -8.91 8.49 11.14
N LEU A 28 -8.68 9.16 10.00
CA LEU A 28 -9.47 8.93 8.78
C LEU A 28 -9.15 7.57 8.15
N LYS A 29 -7.92 7.08 8.29
CA LYS A 29 -7.56 5.71 7.89
C LYS A 29 -8.35 4.69 8.71
N GLU A 30 -8.44 4.89 10.03
CA GLU A 30 -9.21 4.00 10.91
C GLU A 30 -10.70 3.98 10.54
N LEU A 31 -11.28 5.15 10.20
CA LEU A 31 -12.66 5.22 9.72
C LEU A 31 -12.87 4.48 8.40
N ILE A 32 -11.88 4.52 7.48
CA ILE A 32 -11.92 3.76 6.24
C ILE A 32 -11.95 2.27 6.54
N LEU A 33 -11.04 1.78 7.39
CA LEU A 33 -10.93 0.37 7.74
C LEU A 33 -12.15 -0.14 8.53
N ALA A 34 -12.74 0.72 9.37
CA ALA A 34 -13.97 0.41 10.10
C ALA A 34 -15.23 0.43 9.22
N GLY A 35 -15.14 0.90 7.95
CA GLY A 35 -16.30 1.08 7.07
C GLY A 35 -17.22 2.24 7.51
N GLU A 36 -16.70 3.17 8.30
CA GLU A 36 -17.43 4.32 8.85
C GLU A 36 -17.13 5.63 8.10
N PHE A 37 -16.21 5.59 7.15
CA PHE A 37 -15.79 6.74 6.37
C PHE A 37 -16.92 7.27 5.47
N ASN A 38 -17.17 8.60 5.52
CA ASN A 38 -18.23 9.26 4.76
C ASN A 38 -19.63 8.66 4.94
N LEU A 39 -19.92 8.09 6.11
CA LEU A 39 -21.27 7.72 6.50
C LEU A 39 -22.07 8.96 6.91
N VAL A 40 -23.18 9.21 6.25
CA VAL A 40 -24.06 10.34 6.51
C VAL A 40 -25.46 9.86 6.88
N ARG A 41 -26.11 10.56 7.81
CA ARG A 41 -27.46 10.23 8.24
C ARG A 41 -28.47 11.15 7.51
N CYS A 42 -29.50 10.56 6.92
CA CYS A 42 -30.58 11.31 6.33
C CYS A 42 -31.26 12.21 7.39
N PRO A 43 -31.43 13.50 7.12
CA PRO A 43 -32.04 14.46 8.07
C PRO A 43 -33.55 14.29 8.19
N ASN A 44 -34.21 13.58 7.28
CA ASN A 44 -35.63 13.33 7.33
C ASN A 44 -35.98 12.48 8.56
N PRO A 45 -36.79 13.02 9.53
CA PRO A 45 -37.12 12.33 10.80
C PRO A 45 -37.83 10.99 10.61
N LEU A 46 -38.54 10.81 9.49
CA LEU A 46 -39.23 9.57 9.17
C LEU A 46 -38.34 8.54 8.48
N CYS A 47 -37.15 8.94 8.02
CA CYS A 47 -36.21 8.06 7.33
C CYS A 47 -35.01 7.68 8.21
N GLN A 48 -34.19 8.65 8.60
CA GLN A 48 -32.97 8.52 9.40
C GLN A 48 -31.99 7.45 8.92
N LYS A 49 -32.06 7.02 7.66
CA LYS A 49 -31.14 6.02 7.11
C LYS A 49 -29.72 6.55 7.12
N VAL A 50 -28.76 5.68 7.43
CA VAL A 50 -27.34 5.91 7.22
C VAL A 50 -27.03 5.55 5.77
N ILE A 51 -26.32 6.43 5.09
CA ILE A 51 -25.98 6.33 3.67
C ILE A 51 -24.47 6.48 3.57
N PHE A 52 -23.84 5.62 2.79
CA PHE A 52 -22.46 5.79 2.40
C PHE A 52 -22.41 6.79 1.22
N ALA A 53 -21.73 7.93 1.43
CA ALA A 53 -21.54 8.93 0.38
C ALA A 53 -20.34 8.55 -0.48
N GLU A 54 -20.55 7.64 -1.44
CA GLU A 54 -19.50 7.20 -2.36
C GLU A 54 -19.15 8.32 -3.35
N LYS A 55 -17.98 8.90 -3.17
CA LYS A 55 -17.42 9.97 -4.01
C LYS A 55 -15.95 9.68 -4.28
N PHE A 56 -15.35 10.45 -5.18
CA PHE A 56 -13.92 10.43 -5.41
C PHE A 56 -13.17 10.69 -4.09
N LEU A 57 -12.10 9.92 -3.87
CA LEU A 57 -11.20 10.05 -2.73
C LEU A 57 -9.75 9.95 -3.21
N LEU A 58 -8.93 10.92 -2.82
CA LEU A 58 -7.47 10.84 -2.91
C LEU A 58 -6.94 10.37 -1.54
N TYR A 59 -6.36 9.19 -1.51
CA TYR A 59 -5.72 8.63 -0.30
C TYR A 59 -4.20 8.68 -0.43
N HIS A 60 -3.52 9.21 0.58
CA HIS A 60 -2.07 9.34 0.60
C HIS A 60 -1.50 8.95 1.95
N ASP A 61 -0.70 7.90 1.97
CA ASP A 61 0.11 7.44 3.09
C ASP A 61 1.59 7.52 2.68
N VAL A 62 2.25 8.60 3.11
CA VAL A 62 3.65 8.89 2.72
C VAL A 62 4.60 7.85 3.31
N ASP A 63 4.32 7.37 4.53
CA ASP A 63 5.21 6.45 5.24
C ASP A 63 5.18 5.05 4.61
N GLN A 64 4.05 4.69 3.98
CA GLN A 64 3.91 3.46 3.19
C GLN A 64 4.21 3.65 1.69
N GLU A 65 4.56 4.86 1.24
CA GLU A 65 4.69 5.20 -0.18
C GLU A 65 3.44 4.80 -0.98
N LEU A 66 2.25 5.07 -0.43
CA LEU A 66 0.97 4.66 -0.99
C LEU A 66 0.13 5.87 -1.38
N LEU A 67 -0.11 6.03 -2.68
CA LEU A 67 -1.02 7.02 -3.23
C LEU A 67 -2.12 6.29 -4.01
N ALA A 68 -3.38 6.53 -3.68
CA ALA A 68 -4.51 5.92 -4.37
C ALA A 68 -5.55 6.96 -4.79
N PHE A 69 -5.96 6.89 -6.05
CA PHE A 69 -7.10 7.59 -6.61
C PHE A 69 -8.28 6.61 -6.59
N VAL A 70 -9.25 6.85 -5.71
CA VAL A 70 -10.37 5.97 -5.49
C VAL A 70 -11.62 6.60 -6.07
N TYR A 71 -12.19 5.98 -7.07
CA TYR A 71 -13.43 6.42 -7.73
C TYR A 71 -14.62 5.57 -7.28
N PRO A 72 -15.85 6.09 -7.36
CA PRO A 72 -17.06 5.29 -7.19
C PRO A 72 -17.05 4.07 -8.11
N ARG A 73 -17.52 2.92 -7.60
CA ARG A 73 -17.54 1.65 -8.35
C ARG A 73 -18.30 1.75 -9.67
N GLU A 74 -19.37 2.52 -9.72
CA GLU A 74 -20.17 2.76 -10.92
C GLU A 74 -19.40 3.41 -12.07
N MET A 75 -18.24 4.03 -11.78
CA MET A 75 -17.38 4.69 -12.77
C MET A 75 -16.36 3.73 -13.42
N GLU A 76 -16.28 2.47 -13.01
CA GLU A 76 -15.34 1.49 -13.56
C GLU A 76 -15.48 1.29 -15.07
N ASN A 77 -16.69 1.48 -15.63
CA ASN A 77 -16.95 1.43 -17.06
C ASN A 77 -16.30 2.57 -17.87
N ARG A 78 -15.75 3.60 -17.19
CA ARG A 78 -15.03 4.74 -17.76
C ARG A 78 -13.52 4.65 -17.53
N LEU A 79 -12.99 3.45 -17.32
CA LEU A 79 -11.59 3.21 -16.93
C LEU A 79 -10.58 4.00 -17.78
N SER A 80 -10.67 3.97 -19.10
CA SER A 80 -9.69 4.62 -20.00
C SER A 80 -9.66 6.14 -19.83
N GLU A 81 -10.83 6.78 -19.72
CA GLU A 81 -10.95 8.22 -19.50
C GLU A 81 -10.36 8.62 -18.12
N ILE A 82 -10.68 7.82 -17.10
CA ILE A 82 -10.19 8.06 -15.75
C ILE A 82 -8.67 7.87 -15.66
N GLN A 83 -8.10 6.88 -16.34
CA GLN A 83 -6.65 6.66 -16.37
C GLN A 83 -5.90 7.86 -16.97
N GLU A 84 -6.41 8.46 -18.02
CA GLU A 84 -5.83 9.69 -18.61
C GLU A 84 -5.87 10.84 -17.60
N SER A 85 -7.02 11.05 -16.95
CA SER A 85 -7.21 12.09 -15.93
C SER A 85 -6.30 11.88 -14.71
N VAL A 86 -6.18 10.64 -14.22
CA VAL A 86 -5.27 10.30 -13.10
C VAL A 86 -3.81 10.55 -13.48
N SER A 87 -3.42 10.22 -14.70
CA SER A 87 -2.04 10.43 -15.18
C SER A 87 -1.68 11.92 -15.18
N GLU A 88 -2.62 12.78 -15.60
CA GLU A 88 -2.45 14.24 -15.59
C GLU A 88 -2.42 14.79 -14.15
N GLN A 89 -3.37 14.38 -13.31
CA GLN A 89 -3.41 14.79 -11.91
C GLN A 89 -2.13 14.37 -11.15
N TYR A 90 -1.68 13.13 -11.36
CA TYR A 90 -0.44 12.64 -10.75
C TYR A 90 0.79 13.43 -11.18
N LYS A 91 0.88 13.80 -12.47
CA LYS A 91 1.95 14.66 -12.98
C LYS A 91 1.95 16.01 -12.29
N ASN A 92 0.79 16.65 -12.14
CA ASN A 92 0.67 17.93 -11.46
C ASN A 92 1.07 17.83 -9.99
N LEU A 93 0.61 16.80 -9.27
CA LEU A 93 1.01 16.54 -7.89
C LEU A 93 2.53 16.36 -7.75
N ARG A 94 3.19 15.66 -8.67
CA ARG A 94 4.65 15.50 -8.66
C ARG A 94 5.40 16.79 -8.91
N GLU A 95 4.85 17.74 -9.64
CA GLU A 95 5.43 19.05 -9.92
C GLU A 95 5.25 20.00 -8.73
N GLU A 96 4.13 19.87 -7.99
CA GLU A 96 3.82 20.68 -6.81
C GLU A 96 4.57 20.24 -5.55
N LEU A 97 4.73 18.93 -5.36
CA LEU A 97 5.42 18.37 -4.19
C LEU A 97 6.94 18.34 -4.41
N VAL A 98 7.65 19.09 -3.59
CA VAL A 98 9.11 19.22 -3.65
C VAL A 98 9.77 18.81 -2.33
N GLY A 99 11.06 18.48 -2.37
CA GLY A 99 11.79 18.09 -1.17
C GLY A 99 11.46 16.66 -0.70
N GLU A 100 11.27 16.48 0.59
CA GLU A 100 11.00 15.17 1.22
C GLU A 100 9.61 14.61 0.83
N ASP A 101 8.65 15.48 0.49
CA ASP A 101 7.30 15.07 0.08
C ASP A 101 7.20 14.72 -1.41
N ARG A 102 8.33 14.71 -2.15
CA ARG A 102 8.34 14.41 -3.57
C ARG A 102 7.87 12.98 -3.84
N LEU A 103 6.80 12.86 -4.61
CA LEU A 103 6.27 11.56 -5.04
C LEU A 103 7.26 10.84 -5.97
N GLN A 104 7.77 9.70 -5.52
CA GLN A 104 8.69 8.83 -6.28
C GLN A 104 8.06 7.48 -6.63
N TYR A 105 6.83 7.22 -6.18
CA TYR A 105 6.09 5.98 -6.34
C TYR A 105 4.85 6.18 -7.23
N GLN A 106 4.41 5.11 -7.85
CA GLN A 106 3.26 5.12 -8.77
C GLN A 106 1.93 5.12 -8.01
N PRO A 107 0.92 5.86 -8.51
CA PRO A 107 -0.40 5.83 -7.89
C PRO A 107 -1.17 4.57 -8.25
N PHE A 108 -2.06 4.17 -7.34
CA PHE A 108 -3.11 3.19 -7.61
C PHE A 108 -4.36 3.89 -8.15
N LEU A 109 -5.03 3.23 -9.06
CA LEU A 109 -6.38 3.59 -9.49
C LEU A 109 -7.33 2.48 -9.01
N LEU A 110 -8.26 2.84 -8.14
CA LEU A 110 -9.18 1.90 -7.49
C LEU A 110 -10.63 2.33 -7.73
N PHE A 111 -11.53 1.34 -7.76
CA PHE A 111 -12.97 1.56 -7.87
C PHE A 111 -13.68 0.90 -6.68
N GLY A 112 -14.24 1.74 -5.80
CA GLY A 112 -14.84 1.36 -4.53
C GLY A 112 -13.90 1.43 -3.33
N LEU A 113 -14.46 1.80 -2.17
CA LEU A 113 -13.69 1.96 -0.93
C LEU A 113 -13.19 0.63 -0.39
N ASP A 114 -13.91 -0.47 -0.66
CA ASP A 114 -13.50 -1.82 -0.30
C ASP A 114 -12.14 -2.20 -0.93
N ARG A 115 -11.87 -1.78 -2.17
CA ARG A 115 -10.58 -2.02 -2.81
C ARG A 115 -9.44 -1.26 -2.12
N LEU A 116 -9.74 -0.07 -1.58
CA LEU A 116 -8.78 0.67 -0.78
C LEU A 116 -8.53 -0.04 0.56
N CYS A 117 -9.59 -0.53 1.23
CA CYS A 117 -9.44 -1.30 2.47
C CYS A 117 -8.57 -2.55 2.24
N ASP A 118 -8.85 -3.33 1.18
CA ASP A 118 -8.06 -4.51 0.81
C ASP A 118 -6.57 -4.16 0.60
N LEU A 119 -6.31 -3.03 -0.09
CA LEU A 119 -4.95 -2.57 -0.34
C LEU A 119 -4.24 -2.14 0.95
N ILE A 120 -4.93 -1.40 1.83
CA ILE A 120 -4.36 -0.97 3.12
C ILE A 120 -3.98 -2.19 3.96
N HIS A 121 -4.90 -3.15 4.13
CA HIS A 121 -4.61 -4.38 4.87
C HIS A 121 -3.44 -5.17 4.28
N LEU A 122 -3.38 -5.29 2.95
CA LEU A 122 -2.28 -5.96 2.27
C LEU A 122 -0.92 -5.30 2.59
N GLU A 123 -0.86 -3.97 2.60
CA GLU A 123 0.37 -3.25 2.87
C GLU A 123 0.74 -3.29 4.37
N GLU A 124 -0.24 -3.30 5.27
CA GLU A 124 -0.03 -3.50 6.70
C GLU A 124 0.54 -4.90 6.98
N ASP A 125 -0.05 -5.96 6.43
CA ASP A 125 0.43 -7.33 6.58
C ASP A 125 1.88 -7.47 6.07
N ARG A 126 2.21 -6.81 4.94
CA ARG A 126 3.58 -6.79 4.41
C ARG A 126 4.56 -6.08 5.32
N ALA A 127 4.16 -4.94 5.87
CA ALA A 127 4.98 -4.17 6.80
C ALA A 127 5.23 -4.94 8.09
N ASP A 128 4.20 -5.62 8.61
CA ASP A 128 4.30 -6.44 9.81
C ASP A 128 5.26 -7.63 9.61
N GLU A 129 5.13 -8.38 8.51
CA GLU A 129 6.08 -9.46 8.21
C GLU A 129 7.52 -8.92 8.02
N ALA A 130 7.68 -7.77 7.36
CA ALA A 130 8.99 -7.15 7.19
C ALA A 130 9.62 -6.74 8.53
N ALA A 131 8.84 -6.17 9.45
CA ALA A 131 9.30 -5.81 10.79
C ALA A 131 9.73 -7.06 11.60
N ILE A 132 8.94 -8.14 11.53
CA ILE A 132 9.28 -9.41 12.16
C ILE A 132 10.61 -9.95 11.60
N VAL A 133 10.78 -9.95 10.28
CA VAL A 133 12.00 -10.47 9.64
C VAL A 133 13.22 -9.61 9.97
N SER A 134 13.07 -8.28 9.99
CA SER A 134 14.14 -7.37 10.43
C SER A 134 14.62 -7.73 11.85
N ALA A 135 13.68 -7.89 12.80
CA ALA A 135 14.00 -8.28 14.18
C ALA A 135 14.65 -9.69 14.28
N LEU A 136 14.18 -10.64 13.46
CA LEU A 136 14.80 -11.97 13.37
C LEU A 136 16.23 -11.89 12.82
N CYS A 137 16.46 -11.11 11.78
CA CYS A 137 17.80 -10.91 11.22
C CYS A 137 18.78 -10.35 12.27
N GLU A 138 18.35 -9.35 13.05
CA GLU A 138 19.14 -8.79 14.14
C GLU A 138 19.45 -9.85 15.22
N THR A 139 18.43 -10.60 15.65
CA THR A 139 18.56 -11.63 16.69
C THR A 139 19.49 -12.77 16.27
N LEU A 140 19.41 -13.18 15.00
CA LEU A 140 20.19 -14.29 14.44
C LEU A 140 21.54 -13.85 13.86
N SER A 141 21.87 -12.55 13.93
CA SER A 141 23.06 -11.95 13.32
C SER A 141 23.16 -12.22 11.81
N ILE A 142 22.03 -12.19 11.12
CA ILE A 142 21.92 -12.30 9.68
C ILE A 142 21.86 -10.90 9.07
N SER A 143 22.67 -10.64 8.05
CA SER A 143 22.59 -9.39 7.32
C SER A 143 21.31 -9.34 6.43
N TYR A 144 20.81 -8.15 6.16
CA TYR A 144 19.69 -7.94 5.22
C TYR A 144 19.89 -6.67 4.38
N LYS A 145 19.11 -6.57 3.33
CA LYS A 145 18.97 -5.37 2.52
C LYS A 145 17.51 -4.91 2.56
N THR A 146 17.31 -3.59 2.53
CA THR A 146 15.98 -2.98 2.47
C THR A 146 15.72 -2.51 1.04
N LEU A 147 14.60 -2.89 0.47
CA LEU A 147 14.11 -2.41 -0.83
C LEU A 147 13.21 -1.19 -0.64
N LYS A 148 13.17 -0.33 -1.66
CA LYS A 148 12.14 0.71 -1.76
C LYS A 148 10.75 0.04 -1.83
N ASN A 149 9.78 0.57 -1.10
CA ASN A 149 8.44 -0.04 -1.00
C ASN A 149 7.75 -0.13 -2.37
N ASP A 150 7.84 0.90 -3.21
CA ASP A 150 7.28 0.90 -4.56
C ASP A 150 7.86 -0.22 -5.44
N TYR A 151 9.18 -0.44 -5.38
CA TYR A 151 9.82 -1.52 -6.13
C TYR A 151 9.42 -2.90 -5.60
N ALA A 152 9.45 -3.09 -4.29
CA ALA A 152 9.03 -4.32 -3.63
C ALA A 152 7.59 -4.68 -4.01
N ARG A 153 6.69 -3.70 -3.97
CA ARG A 153 5.28 -3.84 -4.35
C ARG A 153 5.11 -4.23 -5.82
N ARG A 154 5.76 -3.54 -6.75
CA ARG A 154 5.69 -3.84 -8.20
C ARG A 154 6.22 -5.23 -8.55
N LYS A 155 7.17 -5.74 -7.79
CA LYS A 155 7.78 -7.07 -7.99
C LYS A 155 7.15 -8.16 -7.12
N ASN A 156 6.17 -7.81 -6.30
CA ASN A 156 5.55 -8.69 -5.30
C ASN A 156 6.58 -9.33 -4.37
N LEU A 157 7.52 -8.50 -3.86
CA LEU A 157 8.60 -8.88 -2.95
C LEU A 157 8.35 -8.27 -1.56
N PRO A 158 8.89 -8.85 -0.48
CA PRO A 158 8.96 -8.17 0.80
C PRO A 158 10.00 -7.04 0.76
N ALA A 159 9.82 -6.00 1.60
CA ALA A 159 10.74 -4.87 1.66
C ALA A 159 12.10 -5.28 2.29
N ILE A 160 12.13 -6.22 3.21
CA ILE A 160 13.35 -6.73 3.84
C ILE A 160 13.79 -8.01 3.14
N VAL A 161 15.01 -8.03 2.64
CA VAL A 161 15.64 -9.17 1.95
C VAL A 161 16.72 -9.76 2.85
N PRO A 162 16.48 -10.87 3.56
CA PRO A 162 17.48 -11.50 4.40
C PRO A 162 18.60 -12.11 3.55
N LEU A 163 19.83 -12.01 4.03
CA LEU A 163 21.02 -12.58 3.42
C LEU A 163 21.63 -13.56 4.42
N GLY A 164 21.90 -14.79 4.00
CA GLY A 164 22.52 -15.77 4.90
C GLY A 164 23.77 -15.27 5.61
N LEU A 165 24.29 -16.05 6.52
CA LEU A 165 25.54 -15.76 7.24
C LEU A 165 26.65 -15.38 6.26
N GLU A 166 27.66 -14.63 6.72
CA GLU A 166 28.80 -14.24 5.90
C GLU A 166 29.37 -15.44 5.15
N ALA A 167 29.23 -15.42 3.85
CA ALA A 167 29.67 -16.47 2.95
C ALA A 167 30.98 -16.05 2.26
N PRO A 168 31.79 -17.02 1.76
CA PRO A 168 32.94 -16.72 0.91
C PRO A 168 32.58 -15.75 -0.21
N SER A 169 33.53 -14.92 -0.63
CA SER A 169 33.35 -13.88 -1.67
C SER A 169 32.79 -14.38 -3.02
N GLU A 170 32.82 -15.69 -3.24
CA GLU A 170 32.33 -16.35 -4.46
C GLU A 170 30.84 -16.73 -4.42
N THR A 171 30.17 -16.60 -3.26
CA THR A 171 28.76 -16.96 -3.12
C THR A 171 27.88 -15.95 -3.83
N SER A 172 27.04 -16.39 -4.76
CA SER A 172 26.15 -15.51 -5.51
C SER A 172 25.12 -14.82 -4.60
N PHE A 173 24.69 -13.61 -4.98
CA PHE A 173 23.67 -12.87 -4.24
C PHE A 173 22.38 -13.73 -4.08
N ARG A 174 21.94 -14.40 -5.14
CA ARG A 174 20.79 -15.32 -5.10
C ARG A 174 20.95 -16.40 -4.03
N GLN A 175 22.12 -17.05 -3.95
CA GLN A 175 22.35 -18.11 -2.96
C GLN A 175 22.30 -17.54 -1.54
N ARG A 176 22.89 -16.36 -1.30
CA ARG A 176 22.82 -15.70 0.01
C ARG A 176 21.38 -15.36 0.42
N VAL A 177 20.53 -14.97 -0.54
CA VAL A 177 19.10 -14.72 -0.29
C VAL A 177 18.39 -16.03 0.06
N LEU A 178 18.65 -17.12 -0.67
CA LEU A 178 18.08 -18.44 -0.36
C LEU A 178 18.46 -18.90 1.06
N ASP A 179 19.74 -18.84 1.39
CA ASP A 179 20.23 -19.23 2.70
C ASP A 179 19.59 -18.39 3.83
N GLY A 180 19.45 -17.08 3.61
CA GLY A 180 18.79 -16.18 4.55
C GLY A 180 17.30 -16.50 4.73
N LEU A 181 16.58 -16.74 3.62
CA LEU A 181 15.17 -17.11 3.65
C LEU A 181 14.92 -18.44 4.34
N GLU A 182 15.75 -19.44 4.09
CA GLU A 182 15.64 -20.74 4.75
C GLU A 182 15.79 -20.61 6.26
N ILE A 183 16.81 -19.90 6.75
CA ILE A 183 17.03 -19.67 8.20
C ILE A 183 15.84 -18.94 8.84
N ILE A 184 15.33 -17.88 8.18
CA ILE A 184 14.19 -17.12 8.69
C ILE A 184 12.92 -17.99 8.75
N LEU A 185 12.65 -18.77 7.72
CA LEU A 185 11.43 -19.60 7.63
C LEU A 185 11.51 -20.86 8.52
N GLU A 186 12.69 -21.38 8.81
CA GLU A 186 12.90 -22.40 9.84
C GLU A 186 12.59 -21.87 11.25
N THR A 187 12.86 -20.57 11.49
CA THR A 187 12.59 -19.93 12.78
C THR A 187 11.11 -19.52 12.91
N ASN A 188 10.50 -19.05 11.83
CA ASN A 188 9.09 -18.64 11.79
C ASN A 188 8.43 -19.05 10.47
N ASP A 189 7.68 -20.14 10.49
CA ASP A 189 7.00 -20.71 9.31
C ASP A 189 5.66 -20.04 8.99
N ARG A 190 5.25 -18.96 9.71
CA ARG A 190 3.99 -18.26 9.48
C ARG A 190 4.11 -17.10 8.50
N LEU A 191 5.31 -16.73 8.10
CA LEU A 191 5.58 -15.60 7.21
C LEU A 191 5.16 -15.93 5.76
N VAL A 192 3.96 -15.52 5.39
CA VAL A 192 3.32 -15.90 4.10
C VAL A 192 4.02 -15.25 2.91
N TYR A 193 4.35 -13.96 3.02
CA TYR A 193 5.05 -13.23 1.94
C TYR A 193 6.45 -13.76 1.74
N TYR A 194 7.16 -14.17 2.80
CA TYR A 194 8.49 -14.74 2.70
C TYR A 194 8.51 -16.17 2.15
N LYS A 195 7.47 -16.98 2.40
CA LYS A 195 7.30 -18.26 1.71
C LYS A 195 7.11 -18.09 0.21
N ASN A 196 6.28 -17.12 -0.20
CA ASN A 196 6.07 -16.79 -1.60
C ASN A 196 7.36 -16.26 -2.23
N PHE A 197 8.10 -15.46 -1.50
CA PHE A 197 9.41 -14.94 -1.94
C PHE A 197 10.43 -16.06 -2.13
N LEU A 198 10.55 -16.99 -1.19
CA LEU A 198 11.40 -18.17 -1.35
C LEU A 198 11.06 -18.96 -2.61
N ALA A 199 9.77 -19.24 -2.83
CA ALA A 199 9.31 -19.95 -4.02
C ALA A 199 9.67 -19.20 -5.31
N GLN A 200 9.55 -17.87 -5.34
CA GLN A 200 9.92 -17.05 -6.50
C GLN A 200 11.43 -17.10 -6.77
N VAL A 201 12.28 -16.98 -5.75
CA VAL A 201 13.74 -17.04 -5.88
C VAL A 201 14.19 -18.43 -6.32
N GLN A 202 13.53 -19.49 -5.84
CA GLN A 202 13.82 -20.88 -6.25
C GLN A 202 13.46 -21.15 -7.71
N ALA A 203 12.34 -20.60 -8.18
CA ALA A 203 11.84 -20.84 -9.54
C ALA A 203 12.74 -20.23 -10.63
N GLU A 204 13.47 -19.16 -10.33
CA GLU A 204 14.27 -18.43 -11.32
C GLU A 204 15.78 -18.64 -11.08
N VAL A 205 16.44 -19.36 -12.01
CA VAL A 205 17.90 -19.65 -11.89
C VAL A 205 18.75 -18.38 -11.89
N ASN A 206 18.36 -17.39 -12.69
CA ASN A 206 19.08 -16.11 -12.82
C ASN A 206 18.39 -14.99 -12.03
N TRP A 207 17.69 -15.32 -10.95
CA TRP A 207 17.03 -14.33 -10.12
C TRP A 207 18.04 -13.33 -9.56
N THR A 208 17.71 -12.05 -9.66
CA THR A 208 18.51 -10.94 -9.14
C THR A 208 17.62 -9.74 -8.83
N LEU A 209 18.14 -8.81 -8.05
CA LEU A 209 17.51 -7.51 -7.77
C LEU A 209 18.37 -6.39 -8.34
N ASP A 210 17.73 -5.28 -8.71
CA ASP A 210 18.44 -4.08 -9.14
C ASP A 210 19.10 -3.41 -7.91
N PRO A 211 20.43 -3.25 -7.89
CA PRO A 211 21.10 -2.60 -6.77
C PRO A 211 20.66 -1.15 -6.50
N ALA A 212 20.16 -0.44 -7.51
CA ALA A 212 19.67 0.94 -7.37
C ALA A 212 18.34 1.04 -6.57
N GLU A 213 17.67 -0.09 -6.34
CA GLU A 213 16.41 -0.16 -5.63
C GLU A 213 16.57 -0.50 -4.13
N PHE A 214 17.82 -0.68 -3.68
CA PHE A 214 18.10 -0.80 -2.24
C PHE A 214 18.15 0.57 -1.58
N ILE A 215 17.66 0.63 -0.35
CA ILE A 215 17.83 1.79 0.52
C ILE A 215 19.20 1.66 1.18
N GLU A 216 20.04 2.68 1.03
CA GLU A 216 21.33 2.74 1.74
C GLU A 216 21.06 2.90 3.24
N PRO A 217 21.75 2.14 4.11
CA PRO A 217 21.66 2.35 5.55
C PRO A 217 22.16 3.76 5.89
N SER A 218 21.34 4.53 6.61
CA SER A 218 21.65 5.87 7.08
C SER A 218 22.67 5.87 8.22
#